data_a9b59e29621c7abbcd6606031b366cee
#
_entry.id   a9b59e29621c7abbcd6606031b366cee
#
_cell.length_a   1.000
_cell.length_b   1.000
_cell.length_c   1.000
_cell.angle_alpha   90.00
_cell.angle_beta   90.00
_cell.angle_gamma   90.00
#
_symmetry.space_group_name_H-M   'P 1'
#
loop_
_entity.id
_entity.type
_entity.pdbx_description
1 polymer ?
#
loop_
_entity_poly.entity_id
_entity_poly.type
_entity_poly.pdbx_seq_one_letter_code
_entity_poly.pdbx_strand_id
1 'polypeptide(L)'
;LADAATSYTDVMSEYDGGSRTFFHFRGANARLSAEHILQMESPARIFHLGYLLLLDELDKPDPQHGVVAARVLKELQAKGYETSVDVVSEEGGRFRSIVEPCLPHIDYFIVNEIEAGAVCGTQLRSPEGVLLRDRVEAAAEMLMHRGIGRLCAIHFPEGGYALTREGDTCWCDAIPVAAKAIVSSVGAGDAFCAGMLYAQHERMPLRDALRLANASARFNLF
;
A
#
# COMPACT_ATOMS: atom_id res chain seq x y z
N LEU A 1 6.43 -20.55 11.63
CA LEU A 1 6.54 -21.35 10.39
C LEU A 1 7.91 -22.02 10.31
N ALA A 2 8.19 -22.94 11.28
CA ALA A 2 9.51 -23.55 11.44
C ALA A 2 9.97 -24.41 10.23
N ASP A 3 9.04 -24.85 9.39
CA ASP A 3 9.30 -25.79 8.27
C ASP A 3 9.38 -25.08 6.90
N ALA A 4 9.50 -23.77 6.88
CA ALA A 4 9.61 -23.00 5.65
C ALA A 4 10.82 -22.09 5.68
N ALA A 5 11.55 -22.03 4.56
CA ALA A 5 12.62 -21.05 4.39
C ALA A 5 12.06 -19.63 4.44
N THR A 6 12.83 -18.67 4.94
CA THR A 6 12.47 -17.25 4.92
C THR A 6 12.23 -16.78 3.49
N SER A 7 11.19 -15.99 3.28
CA SER A 7 10.96 -15.29 2.00
C SER A 7 12.09 -14.28 1.75
N TYR A 8 12.44 -14.09 0.49
CA TYR A 8 13.42 -13.08 0.08
C TYR A 8 13.14 -12.58 -1.33
N THR A 9 13.70 -11.45 -1.67
CA THR A 9 13.60 -10.86 -3.00
C THR A 9 14.98 -10.41 -3.47
N ASP A 10 15.40 -10.91 -4.61
CA ASP A 10 16.55 -10.37 -5.34
C ASP A 10 16.05 -9.22 -6.21
N VAL A 11 16.65 -8.04 -6.07
CA VAL A 11 16.29 -6.85 -6.83
C VAL A 11 17.40 -6.51 -7.80
N MET A 12 17.12 -6.66 -9.09
CA MET A 12 18.01 -6.24 -10.16
C MET A 12 17.67 -4.81 -10.58
N SER A 13 18.60 -3.88 -10.41
CA SER A 13 18.41 -2.47 -10.80
C SER A 13 19.29 -2.15 -12.00
N GLU A 14 18.72 -1.50 -13.00
CA GLU A 14 19.49 -0.94 -14.12
C GLU A 14 20.29 0.28 -13.65
N TYR A 15 21.55 0.34 -14.06
CA TYR A 15 22.45 1.42 -13.64
C TYR A 15 22.05 2.77 -14.27
N ASP A 16 21.66 2.79 -15.54
CA ASP A 16 21.38 4.03 -16.30
C ASP A 16 19.90 4.41 -16.34
N GLY A 17 18.98 3.45 -16.20
CA GLY A 17 17.53 3.67 -16.38
C GLY A 17 16.71 3.66 -15.09
N GLY A 18 17.28 3.17 -14.00
CA GLY A 18 16.57 3.06 -12.73
C GLY A 18 15.44 2.02 -12.72
N SER A 19 15.22 1.30 -13.82
CA SER A 19 14.30 0.17 -13.89
C SER A 19 14.71 -0.93 -12.93
N ARG A 20 13.74 -1.64 -12.37
CA ARG A 20 13.97 -2.72 -11.41
C ARG A 20 13.16 -3.94 -11.79
N THR A 21 13.82 -5.11 -11.67
CA THR A 21 13.17 -6.42 -11.79
C THR A 21 13.31 -7.14 -10.47
N PHE A 22 12.21 -7.69 -9.98
CA PHE A 22 12.13 -8.39 -8.70
C PHE A 22 12.01 -9.90 -8.93
N PHE A 23 12.91 -10.68 -8.33
CA PHE A 23 12.84 -12.13 -8.29
C PHE A 23 12.48 -12.53 -6.86
N HIS A 24 11.20 -12.81 -6.63
CA HIS A 24 10.67 -13.07 -5.30
C HIS A 24 10.51 -14.56 -5.02
N PHE A 25 11.15 -15.03 -3.95
CA PHE A 25 10.88 -16.33 -3.36
C PHE A 25 9.92 -16.20 -2.19
N ARG A 26 8.72 -16.74 -2.31
CA ARG A 26 7.64 -16.54 -1.33
C ARG A 26 7.90 -17.21 0.02
N GLY A 27 8.59 -18.36 0.05
CA GLY A 27 9.04 -19.02 1.29
C GLY A 27 7.94 -19.14 2.34
N ALA A 28 8.23 -18.68 3.56
CA ALA A 28 7.29 -18.69 4.67
C ALA A 28 6.06 -17.81 4.44
N ASN A 29 6.15 -16.75 3.63
CA ASN A 29 5.03 -15.87 3.32
C ASN A 29 3.90 -16.63 2.58
N ALA A 30 4.25 -17.64 1.77
CA ALA A 30 3.25 -18.49 1.11
C ALA A 30 2.38 -19.28 2.10
N ARG A 31 2.84 -19.46 3.34
CA ARG A 31 2.18 -20.25 4.38
C ARG A 31 1.56 -19.41 5.50
N LEU A 32 1.64 -18.10 5.42
CA LEU A 32 1.00 -17.21 6.39
C LEU A 32 -0.52 -17.34 6.24
N SER A 33 -1.15 -18.02 7.19
CA SER A 33 -2.58 -18.31 7.17
C SER A 33 -3.38 -17.31 8.03
N ALA A 34 -4.70 -17.33 7.87
CA ALA A 34 -5.62 -16.57 8.68
C ALA A 34 -5.45 -16.89 10.19
N GLU A 35 -5.27 -18.16 10.55
CA GLU A 35 -5.12 -18.59 11.94
C GLU A 35 -3.90 -17.98 12.60
N HIS A 36 -2.77 -17.89 11.88
CA HIS A 36 -1.56 -17.25 12.40
C HIS A 36 -1.79 -15.78 12.79
N ILE A 37 -2.60 -15.07 11.99
CA ILE A 37 -2.90 -13.66 12.24
C ILE A 37 -3.96 -13.52 13.34
N LEU A 38 -5.03 -14.29 13.24
CA LEU A 38 -6.19 -14.13 14.13
C LEU A 38 -5.96 -14.61 15.56
N GLN A 39 -4.93 -15.44 15.77
CA GLN A 39 -4.49 -15.86 17.12
C GLN A 39 -3.61 -14.80 17.81
N MET A 40 -3.17 -13.77 17.09
CA MET A 40 -2.36 -12.72 17.71
C MET A 40 -3.18 -11.94 18.73
N GLU A 41 -2.56 -11.70 19.88
CA GLU A 41 -3.02 -10.76 20.89
C GLU A 41 -1.98 -9.63 20.95
N SER A 42 -2.39 -8.40 20.68
CA SER A 42 -1.51 -7.24 20.69
C SER A 42 -2.27 -6.00 21.15
N PRO A 43 -1.64 -5.12 21.95
CA PRO A 43 -2.20 -3.82 22.29
C PRO A 43 -2.07 -2.79 21.16
N ALA A 44 -1.54 -3.16 20.02
CA ALA A 44 -1.39 -2.27 18.87
C ALA A 44 -2.76 -1.80 18.38
N ARG A 45 -2.85 -0.55 17.95
CA ARG A 45 -4.07 0.01 17.40
C ARG A 45 -4.20 -0.28 15.91
N ILE A 46 -3.11 -0.19 15.16
CA ILE A 46 -3.08 -0.39 13.72
C ILE A 46 -2.46 -1.74 13.40
N PHE A 47 -3.14 -2.53 12.59
CA PHE A 47 -2.61 -3.73 11.97
C PHE A 47 -2.34 -3.45 10.49
N HIS A 48 -1.09 -3.62 10.07
CA HIS A 48 -0.68 -3.46 8.68
C HIS A 48 -0.37 -4.81 8.03
N LEU A 49 -1.03 -5.10 6.91
CA LEU A 49 -0.83 -6.30 6.10
C LEU A 49 -0.10 -5.93 4.79
N GLY A 50 1.11 -6.34 4.65
CA GLY A 50 1.91 -6.21 3.42
C GLY A 50 2.50 -7.58 3.03
N TYR A 51 2.44 -7.99 1.80
CA TYR A 51 1.71 -7.38 0.69
C TYR A 51 0.64 -8.34 0.18
N LEU A 52 -0.58 -7.88 -0.07
CA LEU A 52 -1.50 -8.66 -0.88
C LEU A 52 -0.85 -8.95 -2.25
N LEU A 53 -1.26 -10.04 -2.88
CA LEU A 53 -0.68 -10.58 -4.12
C LEU A 53 0.60 -11.40 -3.90
N LEU A 54 1.19 -11.39 -2.70
CA LEU A 54 2.35 -12.21 -2.31
C LEU A 54 2.07 -13.22 -1.19
N LEU A 55 0.86 -13.26 -0.64
CA LEU A 55 0.47 -14.08 0.51
C LEU A 55 -0.47 -15.21 0.06
N ASP A 56 0.11 -16.33 -0.43
CA ASP A 56 -0.65 -17.38 -1.13
C ASP A 56 -1.87 -17.90 -0.36
N GLU A 57 -1.78 -18.06 0.97
CA GLU A 57 -2.92 -18.52 1.78
C GLU A 57 -3.99 -17.43 1.97
N LEU A 58 -3.59 -16.17 2.06
CA LEU A 58 -4.51 -15.05 2.23
C LEU A 58 -5.14 -14.58 0.92
N ASP A 59 -4.44 -14.78 -0.20
CA ASP A 59 -4.92 -14.46 -1.54
C ASP A 59 -5.90 -15.51 -2.09
N LYS A 60 -6.10 -16.64 -1.39
CA LYS A 60 -7.05 -17.68 -1.81
C LYS A 60 -8.48 -17.18 -1.83
N PRO A 61 -9.29 -17.67 -2.77
CA PRO A 61 -10.72 -17.39 -2.78
C PRO A 61 -11.41 -17.81 -1.46
N ASP A 62 -12.29 -16.94 -0.96
CA ASP A 62 -13.19 -17.20 0.15
C ASP A 62 -14.63 -17.07 -0.34
N PRO A 63 -15.50 -18.09 -0.17
CA PRO A 63 -16.86 -18.08 -0.72
C PRO A 63 -17.77 -16.97 -0.16
N GLN A 64 -17.49 -16.46 1.03
CA GLN A 64 -18.31 -15.45 1.70
C GLN A 64 -17.74 -14.03 1.60
N HIS A 65 -16.40 -13.92 1.47
CA HIS A 65 -15.70 -12.64 1.54
C HIS A 65 -14.88 -12.33 0.28
N GLY A 66 -14.98 -13.16 -0.76
CA GLY A 66 -14.20 -13.03 -1.99
C GLY A 66 -12.80 -13.62 -1.87
N VAL A 67 -12.01 -13.17 -0.86
CA VAL A 67 -10.68 -13.70 -0.55
C VAL A 67 -10.50 -13.86 0.98
N VAL A 68 -9.60 -14.76 1.36
CA VAL A 68 -9.29 -15.02 2.78
C VAL A 68 -8.80 -13.76 3.49
N ALA A 69 -7.98 -12.92 2.83
CA ALA A 69 -7.51 -11.66 3.38
C ALA A 69 -8.66 -10.72 3.78
N ALA A 70 -9.72 -10.62 2.98
CA ALA A 70 -10.89 -9.78 3.30
C ALA A 70 -11.58 -10.26 4.59
N ARG A 71 -11.73 -11.58 4.75
CA ARG A 71 -12.25 -12.17 6.00
C ARG A 71 -11.36 -11.83 7.19
N VAL A 72 -10.04 -11.99 7.06
CA VAL A 72 -9.07 -11.69 8.12
C VAL A 72 -9.14 -10.22 8.53
N LEU A 73 -9.14 -9.29 7.58
CA LEU A 73 -9.24 -7.85 7.85
C LEU A 73 -10.54 -7.50 8.57
N LYS A 74 -11.67 -8.08 8.14
CA LYS A 74 -12.97 -7.91 8.80
C LYS A 74 -12.94 -8.38 10.27
N GLU A 75 -12.36 -9.54 10.51
CA GLU A 75 -12.25 -10.10 11.86
C GLU A 75 -11.30 -9.27 12.76
N LEU A 76 -10.23 -8.72 12.18
CA LEU A 76 -9.33 -7.79 12.89
C LEU A 76 -10.04 -6.49 13.27
N GLN A 77 -10.84 -5.91 12.38
CA GLN A 77 -11.68 -4.75 12.70
C GLN A 77 -12.68 -5.07 13.82
N ALA A 78 -13.28 -6.25 13.80
CA ALA A 78 -14.18 -6.70 14.88
C ALA A 78 -13.46 -6.87 16.23
N LYS A 79 -12.15 -7.13 16.23
CA LYS A 79 -11.30 -7.15 17.42
C LYS A 79 -10.84 -5.76 17.87
N GLY A 80 -11.17 -4.70 17.13
CA GLY A 80 -10.85 -3.31 17.45
C GLY A 80 -9.57 -2.78 16.83
N TYR A 81 -8.92 -3.52 15.93
CA TYR A 81 -7.80 -2.99 15.14
C TYR A 81 -8.29 -2.06 14.04
N GLU A 82 -7.57 -0.99 13.81
CA GLU A 82 -7.60 -0.23 12.56
C GLU A 82 -6.72 -0.96 11.54
N THR A 83 -7.21 -1.20 10.35
CA THR A 83 -6.53 -2.02 9.34
C THR A 83 -5.87 -1.18 8.27
N SER A 84 -4.67 -1.56 7.90
CA SER A 84 -3.93 -1.00 6.77
C SER A 84 -3.45 -2.11 5.85
N VAL A 85 -3.45 -1.85 4.56
CA VAL A 85 -3.00 -2.82 3.56
C VAL A 85 -2.09 -2.12 2.57
N ASP A 86 -1.01 -2.80 2.23
CA ASP A 86 -0.17 -2.49 1.08
C ASP A 86 -0.25 -3.61 0.05
N VAL A 87 0.02 -3.30 -1.20
CA VAL A 87 -0.03 -4.21 -2.33
C VAL A 87 1.30 -4.15 -3.09
N VAL A 88 1.56 -5.13 -3.93
CA VAL A 88 2.74 -5.12 -4.79
C VAL A 88 2.32 -4.89 -6.22
N SER A 89 3.06 -4.07 -6.94
CA SER A 89 2.86 -3.89 -8.37
C SER A 89 3.20 -5.19 -9.10
N GLU A 90 2.19 -5.87 -9.67
CA GLU A 90 2.36 -7.09 -10.49
C GLU A 90 1.64 -6.95 -11.84
N GLU A 91 2.13 -7.65 -12.84
CA GLU A 91 1.53 -7.67 -14.19
C GLU A 91 0.43 -8.73 -14.35
N GLY A 92 0.16 -9.54 -13.33
CA GLY A 92 -0.71 -10.73 -13.41
C GLY A 92 -2.21 -10.48 -13.49
N GLY A 93 -2.67 -9.23 -13.45
CA GLY A 93 -4.10 -8.86 -13.55
C GLY A 93 -4.97 -9.28 -12.36
N ARG A 94 -4.38 -9.74 -11.25
CA ARG A 94 -5.10 -10.24 -10.05
C ARG A 94 -5.55 -9.13 -9.10
N PHE A 95 -5.15 -7.88 -9.33
CA PHE A 95 -5.48 -6.75 -8.45
C PHE A 95 -6.97 -6.70 -8.10
N ARG A 96 -7.82 -6.75 -9.14
CA ARG A 96 -9.25 -6.64 -8.94
C ARG A 96 -9.82 -7.78 -8.10
N SER A 97 -9.41 -9.01 -8.37
CA SER A 97 -9.95 -10.20 -7.69
C SER A 97 -9.49 -10.35 -6.24
N ILE A 98 -8.31 -9.80 -5.88
CA ILE A 98 -7.73 -9.94 -4.55
C ILE A 98 -7.91 -8.67 -3.73
N VAL A 99 -7.67 -7.49 -4.30
CA VAL A 99 -7.70 -6.23 -3.55
C VAL A 99 -9.12 -5.69 -3.38
N GLU A 100 -9.95 -5.76 -4.43
CA GLU A 100 -11.31 -5.19 -4.40
C GLU A 100 -12.19 -5.76 -3.26
N PRO A 101 -12.21 -7.08 -2.98
CA PRO A 101 -12.95 -7.62 -1.84
C PRO A 101 -12.44 -7.14 -0.47
N CYS A 102 -11.17 -6.71 -0.37
CA CYS A 102 -10.58 -6.23 0.87
C CYS A 102 -10.95 -4.78 1.19
N LEU A 103 -11.23 -3.94 0.18
CA LEU A 103 -11.42 -2.49 0.34
C LEU A 103 -12.41 -2.11 1.46
N PRO A 104 -13.58 -2.78 1.63
CA PRO A 104 -14.51 -2.45 2.71
C PRO A 104 -13.98 -2.76 4.12
N HIS A 105 -12.85 -3.43 4.22
CA HIS A 105 -12.22 -3.85 5.46
C HIS A 105 -10.83 -3.24 5.65
N ILE A 106 -10.54 -2.15 4.93
CA ILE A 106 -9.30 -1.38 5.02
C ILE A 106 -9.63 0.01 5.56
N ASP A 107 -9.01 0.41 6.66
CA ASP A 107 -9.13 1.76 7.19
C ASP A 107 -8.15 2.73 6.51
N TYR A 108 -6.92 2.28 6.25
CA TYR A 108 -5.85 3.06 5.62
C TYR A 108 -5.33 2.34 4.39
N PHE A 109 -5.65 2.85 3.21
CA PHE A 109 -5.15 2.34 1.94
C PHE A 109 -4.11 3.30 1.38
N ILE A 110 -2.84 2.89 1.43
CA ILE A 110 -1.69 3.71 1.06
C ILE A 110 -0.96 2.99 -0.05
N VAL A 111 -1.01 3.53 -1.26
CA VAL A 111 -0.54 2.87 -2.47
C VAL A 111 0.10 3.87 -3.43
N ASN A 112 0.88 3.38 -4.40
CA ASN A 112 1.40 4.24 -5.45
C ASN A 112 0.37 4.47 -6.57
N GLU A 113 0.68 5.39 -7.50
CA GLU A 113 -0.22 5.74 -8.61
C GLU A 113 -0.45 4.59 -9.59
N ILE A 114 0.48 3.64 -9.70
CA ILE A 114 0.35 2.47 -10.58
C ILE A 114 -0.64 1.48 -9.97
N GLU A 115 -0.49 1.20 -8.69
CA GLU A 115 -1.35 0.30 -7.92
C GLU A 115 -2.78 0.84 -7.82
N ALA A 116 -2.94 2.13 -7.46
CA ALA A 116 -4.23 2.79 -7.46
C ALA A 116 -4.90 2.70 -8.83
N GLY A 117 -4.13 2.97 -9.89
CA GLY A 117 -4.60 2.85 -11.26
C GLY A 117 -5.02 1.43 -11.63
N ALA A 118 -4.26 0.41 -11.21
CA ALA A 118 -4.57 -1.00 -11.45
C ALA A 118 -5.87 -1.44 -10.76
N VAL A 119 -6.09 -1.03 -9.50
CA VAL A 119 -7.33 -1.30 -8.78
C VAL A 119 -8.52 -0.58 -9.42
N CYS A 120 -8.34 0.67 -9.85
CA CYS A 120 -9.41 1.47 -10.48
C CYS A 120 -9.65 1.13 -11.96
N GLY A 121 -8.74 0.42 -12.61
CA GLY A 121 -8.81 0.12 -14.04
C GLY A 121 -8.54 1.34 -14.92
N THR A 122 -7.69 2.27 -14.47
CA THR A 122 -7.33 3.50 -15.19
C THR A 122 -5.85 3.82 -15.03
N GLN A 123 -5.29 4.59 -15.98
CA GLN A 123 -3.93 5.09 -15.85
C GLN A 123 -3.95 6.49 -15.24
N LEU A 124 -3.12 6.71 -14.22
CA LEU A 124 -3.01 8.00 -13.54
C LEU A 124 -1.90 8.89 -14.13
N ARG A 125 -1.17 8.38 -15.14
CA ARG A 125 -0.19 9.14 -15.92
C ARG A 125 -0.60 9.17 -17.40
N SER A 126 -0.19 10.23 -18.09
CA SER A 126 -0.27 10.31 -19.54
C SER A 126 0.76 9.37 -20.19
N PRO A 127 0.64 9.10 -21.52
CA PRO A 127 1.67 8.34 -22.25
C PRO A 127 3.07 8.95 -22.17
N GLU A 128 3.17 10.26 -21.96
CA GLU A 128 4.44 10.99 -21.76
C GLU A 128 4.95 10.94 -20.32
N GLY A 129 4.25 10.22 -19.43
CA GLY A 129 4.64 10.04 -18.02
C GLY A 129 4.20 11.17 -17.07
N VAL A 130 3.41 12.13 -17.54
CA VAL A 130 2.93 13.25 -16.71
C VAL A 130 1.81 12.77 -15.79
N LEU A 131 1.91 13.07 -14.51
CA LEU A 131 0.85 12.75 -13.53
C LEU A 131 -0.42 13.57 -13.80
N LEU A 132 -1.55 12.89 -13.90
CA LEU A 132 -2.87 13.48 -14.18
C LEU A 132 -3.61 13.68 -12.86
N ARG A 133 -3.52 14.86 -12.27
CA ARG A 133 -4.05 15.17 -10.93
C ARG A 133 -5.54 14.87 -10.80
N ASP A 134 -6.34 15.25 -11.77
CA ASP A 134 -7.77 14.96 -11.84
C ASP A 134 -8.08 13.46 -11.79
N ARG A 135 -7.25 12.63 -12.41
CA ARG A 135 -7.38 11.17 -12.34
C ARG A 135 -6.94 10.60 -11.00
N VAL A 136 -5.94 11.19 -10.36
CA VAL A 136 -5.54 10.81 -9.00
C VAL A 136 -6.68 11.07 -8.01
N GLU A 137 -7.30 12.25 -8.08
CA GLU A 137 -8.45 12.61 -7.25
C GLU A 137 -9.63 11.66 -7.50
N ALA A 138 -10.00 11.45 -8.76
CA ALA A 138 -11.09 10.53 -9.13
C ALA A 138 -10.81 9.08 -8.69
N ALA A 139 -9.55 8.61 -8.75
CA ALA A 139 -9.17 7.29 -8.27
C ALA A 139 -9.33 7.18 -6.75
N ALA A 140 -8.86 8.17 -5.99
CA ALA A 140 -9.03 8.20 -4.54
C ALA A 140 -10.51 8.22 -4.14
N GLU A 141 -11.34 9.03 -4.79
CA GLU A 141 -12.78 9.06 -4.58
C GLU A 141 -13.42 7.70 -4.87
N MET A 142 -13.07 7.08 -6.00
CA MET A 142 -13.56 5.74 -6.36
C MET A 142 -13.19 4.70 -5.31
N LEU A 143 -11.95 4.70 -4.82
CA LEU A 143 -11.47 3.80 -3.78
C LEU A 143 -12.22 4.02 -2.46
N MET A 144 -12.41 5.27 -2.06
CA MET A 144 -13.22 5.63 -0.88
C MET A 144 -14.68 5.15 -1.02
N HIS A 145 -15.30 5.32 -2.19
CA HIS A 145 -16.66 4.82 -2.46
C HIS A 145 -16.75 3.30 -2.42
N ARG A 146 -15.66 2.57 -2.72
CA ARG A 146 -15.59 1.11 -2.61
C ARG A 146 -15.42 0.61 -1.17
N GLY A 147 -15.38 1.50 -0.18
CA GLY A 147 -15.54 1.15 1.22
C GLY A 147 -14.36 1.39 2.13
N ILE A 148 -13.28 2.04 1.66
CA ILE A 148 -12.15 2.40 2.55
C ILE A 148 -12.67 3.19 3.75
N GLY A 149 -12.26 2.77 4.96
CA GLY A 149 -12.86 3.24 6.21
C GLY A 149 -12.47 4.66 6.61
N ARG A 150 -11.21 5.06 6.42
CA ARG A 150 -10.68 6.32 6.96
C ARG A 150 -9.90 7.16 5.96
N LEU A 151 -8.93 6.59 5.26
CA LEU A 151 -7.98 7.33 4.44
C LEU A 151 -7.57 6.54 3.21
N CYS A 152 -7.61 7.19 2.05
CA CYS A 152 -6.90 6.77 0.85
C CYS A 152 -5.75 7.75 0.60
N ALA A 153 -4.52 7.26 0.52
CA ALA A 153 -3.34 8.05 0.17
C ALA A 153 -2.66 7.43 -1.06
N ILE A 154 -2.43 8.26 -2.08
CA ILE A 154 -1.75 7.86 -3.31
C ILE A 154 -0.45 8.63 -3.39
N HIS A 155 0.67 7.90 -3.42
CA HIS A 155 2.01 8.51 -3.54
C HIS A 155 2.60 8.29 -4.93
N PHE A 156 3.49 9.18 -5.30
CA PHE A 156 4.17 9.20 -6.58
C PHE A 156 5.50 9.97 -6.45
N PRO A 157 6.43 9.90 -7.41
CA PRO A 157 7.73 10.56 -7.29
C PRO A 157 7.66 12.07 -7.03
N GLU A 158 6.60 12.74 -7.51
CA GLU A 158 6.40 14.18 -7.34
C GLU A 158 5.80 14.54 -5.97
N GLY A 159 5.31 13.56 -5.18
CA GLY A 159 4.71 13.80 -3.87
C GLY A 159 3.62 12.82 -3.48
N GLY A 160 2.52 13.32 -2.91
CA GLY A 160 1.37 12.51 -2.52
C GLY A 160 0.07 13.30 -2.51
N TYR A 161 -1.02 12.57 -2.67
CA TYR A 161 -2.39 13.02 -2.47
C TYR A 161 -3.08 12.15 -1.44
N ALA A 162 -3.91 12.74 -0.59
CA ALA A 162 -4.72 12.00 0.35
C ALA A 162 -6.14 12.54 0.42
N LEU A 163 -7.08 11.62 0.62
CA LEU A 163 -8.51 11.87 0.82
C LEU A 163 -8.97 11.12 2.06
N THR A 164 -9.59 11.81 3.01
CA THR A 164 -10.18 11.22 4.21
C THR A 164 -11.65 10.84 3.99
N ARG A 165 -12.19 10.04 4.90
CA ARG A 165 -13.61 9.66 4.88
C ARG A 165 -14.53 10.85 5.10
N GLU A 166 -14.07 11.86 5.82
CA GLU A 166 -14.78 13.11 6.09
C GLU A 166 -14.79 14.05 4.87
N GLY A 167 -14.04 13.76 3.83
CA GLY A 167 -13.92 14.53 2.60
C GLY A 167 -12.77 15.54 2.60
N ASP A 168 -11.92 15.54 3.62
CA ASP A 168 -10.73 16.37 3.61
C ASP A 168 -9.73 15.87 2.58
N THR A 169 -9.18 16.76 1.78
CA THR A 169 -8.20 16.46 0.75
C THR A 169 -6.91 17.24 0.96
N CYS A 170 -5.79 16.65 0.57
CA CYS A 170 -4.51 17.34 0.61
C CYS A 170 -3.57 16.84 -0.49
N TRP A 171 -2.99 17.77 -1.24
CA TRP A 171 -1.82 17.57 -2.09
C TRP A 171 -0.58 18.03 -1.34
N CYS A 172 0.50 17.24 -1.40
CA CYS A 172 1.78 17.62 -0.82
C CYS A 172 2.90 17.23 -1.77
N ASP A 173 3.59 18.22 -2.31
CA ASP A 173 4.72 17.98 -3.21
C ASP A 173 5.91 17.40 -2.44
N ALA A 174 6.66 16.50 -3.08
CA ALA A 174 7.90 15.97 -2.53
C ALA A 174 8.99 17.04 -2.49
N ILE A 175 9.87 16.94 -1.52
CA ILE A 175 11.08 17.80 -1.49
C ILE A 175 12.04 17.27 -2.55
N PRO A 176 12.41 18.06 -3.56
CA PRO A 176 13.28 17.62 -4.63
C PRO A 176 14.62 17.06 -4.11
N VAL A 177 15.09 15.99 -4.73
CA VAL A 177 16.40 15.38 -4.48
C VAL A 177 17.18 15.39 -5.79
N ALA A 178 18.43 15.85 -5.73
CA ALA A 178 19.30 15.80 -6.90
C ALA A 178 19.52 14.34 -7.32
N ALA A 179 19.37 14.01 -8.61
CA ALA A 179 19.47 12.62 -9.10
C ALA A 179 20.77 11.91 -8.64
N LYS A 180 21.91 12.66 -8.63
CA LYS A 180 23.20 12.14 -8.16
C LYS A 180 23.28 11.78 -6.67
N ALA A 181 22.31 12.22 -5.87
CA ALA A 181 22.25 11.94 -4.43
C ALA A 181 21.32 10.75 -4.11
N ILE A 182 20.60 10.25 -5.11
CA ILE A 182 19.72 9.08 -4.96
C ILE A 182 20.60 7.82 -5.08
N VAL A 183 20.67 7.05 -4.00
CA VAL A 183 21.35 5.75 -3.96
C VAL A 183 20.41 4.65 -4.44
N SER A 184 19.15 4.66 -3.95
CA SER A 184 18.13 3.70 -4.35
C SER A 184 16.75 4.27 -4.08
N SER A 185 15.75 3.89 -4.89
CA SER A 185 14.34 4.15 -4.59
C SER A 185 13.59 2.92 -4.07
N VAL A 186 14.31 1.81 -3.82
CA VAL A 186 13.72 0.60 -3.21
C VAL A 186 13.32 0.92 -1.77
N GLY A 187 12.08 0.62 -1.40
CA GLY A 187 11.54 0.89 -0.07
C GLY A 187 11.05 2.32 0.16
N ALA A 188 11.13 3.22 -0.84
CA ALA A 188 10.60 4.58 -0.68
C ALA A 188 9.07 4.59 -0.46
N GLY A 189 8.34 3.68 -1.11
CA GLY A 189 6.90 3.45 -0.89
C GLY A 189 6.63 2.97 0.53
N ASP A 190 7.39 1.96 1.00
CA ASP A 190 7.28 1.44 2.37
C ASP A 190 7.56 2.54 3.41
N ALA A 191 8.58 3.38 3.16
CA ALA A 191 8.91 4.49 4.04
C ALA A 191 7.80 5.56 4.05
N PHE A 192 7.18 5.85 2.89
CA PHE A 192 6.02 6.72 2.81
C PHE A 192 4.85 6.15 3.62
N CYS A 193 4.54 4.87 3.43
CA CYS A 193 3.49 4.15 4.15
C CYS A 193 3.74 4.19 5.66
N ALA A 194 4.95 3.88 6.11
CA ALA A 194 5.33 3.93 7.52
C ALA A 194 5.15 5.33 8.12
N GLY A 195 5.60 6.38 7.41
CA GLY A 195 5.41 7.77 7.84
C GLY A 195 3.94 8.17 7.93
N MET A 196 3.12 7.74 6.96
CA MET A 196 1.68 8.00 6.96
C MET A 196 0.99 7.25 8.12
N LEU A 197 1.28 5.96 8.32
CA LEU A 197 0.68 5.17 9.41
C LEU A 197 1.08 5.70 10.79
N TYR A 198 2.34 6.12 10.97
CA TYR A 198 2.77 6.79 12.20
C TYR A 198 1.97 8.07 12.43
N ALA A 199 1.80 8.91 11.41
CA ALA A 199 1.02 10.13 11.52
C ALA A 199 -0.46 9.87 11.87
N GLN A 200 -1.07 8.82 11.30
CA GLN A 200 -2.43 8.39 11.65
C GLN A 200 -2.49 7.87 13.10
N HIS A 201 -1.46 7.13 13.52
CA HIS A 201 -1.34 6.68 14.91
C HIS A 201 -1.29 7.87 15.87
N GLU A 202 -0.53 8.90 15.57
CA GLU A 202 -0.40 10.12 16.38
C GLU A 202 -1.52 11.14 16.14
N ARG A 203 -2.50 10.83 15.27
CA ARG A 203 -3.63 11.70 14.91
C ARG A 203 -3.17 13.09 14.42
N MET A 204 -2.12 13.12 13.64
CA MET A 204 -1.60 14.36 13.06
C MET A 204 -2.57 14.92 12.01
N PRO A 205 -2.61 16.25 11.82
CA PRO A 205 -3.35 16.87 10.72
C PRO A 205 -2.91 16.30 9.37
N LEU A 206 -3.85 16.13 8.44
CA LEU A 206 -3.63 15.47 7.13
C LEU A 206 -2.42 16.03 6.37
N ARG A 207 -2.25 17.35 6.38
CA ARG A 207 -1.12 18.01 5.73
C ARG A 207 0.23 17.64 6.35
N ASP A 208 0.29 17.56 7.66
CA ASP A 208 1.52 17.20 8.37
C ASP A 208 1.81 15.70 8.23
N ALA A 209 0.77 14.87 8.17
CA ALA A 209 0.87 13.46 7.86
C ALA A 209 1.52 13.23 6.48
N LEU A 210 1.04 13.89 5.43
CA LEU A 210 1.62 13.81 4.09
C LEU A 210 3.05 14.35 4.03
N ARG A 211 3.35 15.43 4.76
CA ARG A 211 4.73 15.95 4.85
C ARG A 211 5.67 14.95 5.49
N LEU A 212 5.24 14.31 6.57
CA LEU A 212 6.03 13.28 7.24
C LEU A 212 6.24 12.07 6.33
N ALA A 213 5.20 11.60 5.63
CA ALA A 213 5.29 10.50 4.69
C ALA A 213 6.27 10.80 3.54
N ASN A 214 6.19 11.99 2.92
CA ASN A 214 7.14 12.45 1.90
C ASN A 214 8.56 12.57 2.45
N ALA A 215 8.74 13.05 3.68
CA ALA A 215 10.05 13.13 4.32
C ALA A 215 10.64 11.75 4.56
N SER A 216 9.84 10.79 5.05
CA SER A 216 10.25 9.40 5.27
C SER A 216 10.71 8.74 3.95
N ALA A 217 9.90 8.89 2.88
CA ALA A 217 10.26 8.41 1.55
C ALA A 217 11.57 9.02 1.05
N ARG A 218 11.74 10.34 1.25
CA ARG A 218 12.95 11.06 0.86
C ARG A 218 14.19 10.54 1.61
N PHE A 219 14.08 10.28 2.91
CA PHE A 219 15.20 9.73 3.69
C PHE A 219 15.63 8.34 3.20
N ASN A 220 14.72 7.56 2.68
CA ASN A 220 15.02 6.23 2.13
C ASN A 220 15.80 6.29 0.80
N LEU A 221 15.89 7.44 0.15
CA LEU A 221 16.60 7.58 -1.13
C LEU A 221 18.13 7.69 -0.99
N PHE A 222 18.67 7.90 0.23
CA PHE A 222 20.09 8.16 0.50
C PHE A 222 20.86 6.94 1.00
#